data_83344492af604cf810347f393f006f27
#
_entry.id   83344492af604cf810347f393f006f27
#
_cell.length_a   1.000
_cell.length_b   1.000
_cell.length_c   1.000
_cell.angle_alpha   90.00
_cell.angle_beta   90.00
_cell.angle_gamma   90.00
#
_symmetry.space_group_name_H-M   'P 1'
#
loop_
_entity.id
_entity.type
_entity.pdbx_description
1 polymer ?
#
loop_
_entity_poly.entity_id
_entity_poly.type
_entity_poly.pdbx_seq_one_letter_code
_entity_poly.pdbx_strand_id
1 'polypeptide(L)' 'MYLRRLRDLREDHDLTQTDIANLLGIKQTVYSRYERGYQNIPLEHLLKLADHYGVTLDYIFERKD' A
#
# COMPACT_ATOMS: atom_id res chain seq x y z
N MET A 1 0.12 -12.11 -0.27
CA MET A 1 -0.78 -11.55 -1.30
C MET A 1 -0.09 -10.38 -1.98
N TYR A 2 0.03 -10.43 -3.30
CA TYR A 2 0.68 -9.37 -4.06
C TYR A 2 -0.37 -8.38 -4.57
N LEU A 3 -0.22 -7.10 -4.21
CA LEU A 3 -1.11 -6.03 -4.65
C LEU A 3 -0.27 -4.98 -5.40
N ARG A 4 -0.14 -5.17 -6.71
CA ARG A 4 0.75 -4.33 -7.52
C ARG A 4 0.39 -2.83 -7.48
N ARG A 5 -0.89 -2.50 -7.24
CA ARG A 5 -1.32 -1.10 -7.21
C ARG A 5 -0.79 -0.33 -6.01
N LEU A 6 -0.34 -1.03 -4.96
CA LEU A 6 0.34 -0.36 -3.85
C LEU A 6 1.60 0.35 -4.35
N ARG A 7 2.41 -0.34 -5.14
CA ARG A 7 3.60 0.25 -5.73
C ARG A 7 3.24 1.32 -6.76
N ASP A 8 2.28 1.03 -7.64
CA ASP A 8 1.86 1.96 -8.68
C ASP A 8 1.39 3.28 -8.08
N LEU A 9 0.54 3.22 -7.05
CA LEU A 9 0.05 4.41 -6.36
C LEU A 9 1.18 5.19 -5.70
N ARG A 10 2.09 4.47 -5.05
CA ARG A 10 3.22 5.11 -4.39
C ARG A 10 4.10 5.85 -5.40
N GLU A 11 4.44 5.20 -6.50
CA GLU A 11 5.26 5.80 -7.54
C GLU A 11 4.56 6.97 -8.24
N ASP A 12 3.26 6.84 -8.48
CA ASP A 12 2.46 7.90 -9.08
C ASP A 12 2.43 9.16 -8.22
N HIS A 13 2.56 9.00 -6.90
CA HIS A 13 2.59 10.12 -5.96
C HIS A 13 4.02 10.57 -5.60
N ASP A 14 5.02 10.04 -6.30
CA ASP A 14 6.43 10.35 -6.06
C ASP A 14 6.88 10.09 -4.62
N LEU A 15 6.36 9.01 -4.02
CA LEU A 15 6.68 8.64 -2.65
C LEU A 15 7.63 7.45 -2.62
N THR A 16 8.50 7.41 -1.60
CA THR A 16 9.38 6.27 -1.36
C THR A 16 8.69 5.26 -0.43
N GLN A 17 9.24 4.05 -0.38
CA GLN A 17 8.77 3.06 0.60
C GLN A 17 8.94 3.57 2.04
N THR A 18 10.00 4.33 2.30
CA THR A 18 10.22 4.93 3.62
C THR A 18 9.11 5.94 3.96
N ASP A 19 8.69 6.75 3.00
CA ASP A 19 7.59 7.70 3.21
C ASP A 19 6.32 6.98 3.64
N ILE A 20 5.98 5.88 2.97
CA ILE A 20 4.78 5.12 3.30
C ILE A 20 4.94 4.38 4.63
N ALA A 21 6.12 3.82 4.89
CA ALA A 21 6.37 3.17 6.17
C ALA A 21 6.19 4.16 7.33
N ASN A 22 6.68 5.38 7.18
CA ASN A 22 6.49 6.43 8.19
C ASN A 22 5.01 6.79 8.37
N LEU A 23 4.27 6.87 7.28
CA LEU A 23 2.83 7.12 7.32
C LEU A 23 2.10 6.04 8.12
N LEU A 24 2.50 4.79 7.95
CA LEU A 24 1.87 3.64 8.62
C LEU A 24 2.45 3.37 10.01
N GLY A 25 3.53 4.04 10.39
CA GLY A 25 4.19 3.82 11.68
C GLY A 25 4.91 2.49 11.75
N ILE A 26 5.45 2.00 10.65
CA ILE A 26 6.16 0.71 10.56
C ILE A 26 7.55 0.92 9.94
N LYS A 27 8.36 -0.14 9.97
CA LYS A 27 9.69 -0.10 9.36
C LYS A 27 9.58 -0.24 7.84
N GLN A 28 10.49 0.39 7.11
CA GLN A 28 10.55 0.31 5.66
C GLN A 28 10.67 -1.15 5.18
N THR A 29 11.45 -1.98 5.88
CA THR A 29 11.59 -3.39 5.53
C THR A 29 10.28 -4.16 5.63
N VAL A 30 9.42 -3.82 6.59
CA VAL A 30 8.09 -4.42 6.73
C VAL A 30 7.20 -3.99 5.58
N TYR A 31 7.16 -2.70 5.27
CA TYR A 31 6.37 -2.20 4.15
C TYR A 31 6.83 -2.81 2.82
N SER A 32 8.14 -2.97 2.63
CA SER A 32 8.69 -3.59 1.44
C SER A 32 8.14 -5.01 1.26
N ARG A 33 7.99 -5.77 2.34
CA ARG A 33 7.41 -7.13 2.28
C ARG A 33 5.95 -7.10 1.87
N TYR A 34 5.20 -6.09 2.31
CA TYR A 34 3.80 -5.92 1.88
C TYR A 34 3.74 -5.67 0.38
N GLU A 35 4.57 -4.76 -0.12
CA GLU A 35 4.56 -4.37 -1.52
C GLU A 35 5.00 -5.51 -2.43
N ARG A 36 5.93 -6.36 -1.96
CA ARG A 36 6.40 -7.51 -2.73
C ARG A 36 5.51 -8.76 -2.60
N GLY A 37 4.50 -8.71 -1.76
CA GLY A 37 3.59 -9.85 -1.57
C GLY A 37 4.13 -10.94 -0.67
N TYR A 38 5.25 -10.70 0.01
CA TYR A 38 5.84 -11.68 0.93
C TYR A 38 5.07 -11.77 2.25
N GLN A 39 4.33 -10.73 2.58
CA GLN A 39 3.55 -10.65 3.80
C GLN A 39 2.25 -9.92 3.50
N ASN A 40 1.15 -10.39 4.08
CA ASN A 40 -0.15 -9.74 3.86
C ASN A 40 -0.23 -8.44 4.65
N ILE A 41 -0.66 -7.38 3.99
CA ILE A 41 -0.84 -6.10 4.65
C ILE A 41 -2.15 -6.12 5.47
N PRO A 42 -2.12 -5.69 6.75
CA PRO A 42 -3.34 -5.63 7.56
C PRO A 42 -4.37 -4.66 6.98
N LEU A 43 -5.65 -4.96 7.24
CA LEU A 43 -6.76 -4.13 6.74
C LEU A 43 -6.63 -2.68 7.19
N GLU A 44 -6.24 -2.43 8.44
CA GLU A 44 -6.10 -1.06 8.95
C GLU A 44 -5.08 -0.25 8.14
N HIS A 45 -4.00 -0.87 7.69
CA HIS A 45 -3.01 -0.21 6.84
C HIS A 45 -3.56 0.02 5.44
N LEU A 46 -4.32 -0.94 4.90
CA LEU A 46 -4.96 -0.78 3.59
C LEU A 46 -5.95 0.38 3.60
N LEU A 47 -6.76 0.48 4.65
CA LEU A 47 -7.72 1.59 4.79
C LEU A 47 -7.01 2.93 4.84
N LYS A 48 -5.91 3.00 5.58
CA LYS A 48 -5.12 4.22 5.69
C LYS A 48 -4.51 4.62 4.35
N LEU A 49 -4.03 3.66 3.59
CA LEU A 49 -3.47 3.92 2.25
C LEU A 49 -4.56 4.31 1.26
N ALA A 50 -5.71 3.65 1.28
CA ALA A 50 -6.84 4.00 0.43
C ALA A 50 -7.26 5.45 0.68
N ASP A 51 -7.35 5.84 1.94
CA ASP A 51 -7.67 7.21 2.35
C ASP A 51 -6.62 8.20 1.87
N HIS A 52 -5.36 7.86 2.08
CA HIS A 52 -4.22 8.72 1.70
C HIS A 52 -4.18 8.96 0.20
N TYR A 53 -4.38 7.92 -0.60
CA TYR A 53 -4.34 8.00 -2.04
C TYR A 53 -5.67 8.46 -2.66
N GLY A 54 -6.74 8.53 -1.87
CA GLY A 54 -8.06 8.90 -2.38
C GLY A 54 -8.67 7.86 -3.32
N VAL A 55 -8.44 6.59 -3.04
CA VAL A 55 -8.95 5.47 -3.84
C VAL A 55 -9.75 4.52 -2.96
N THR A 56 -10.49 3.62 -3.60
CA THR A 56 -11.24 2.57 -2.89
C THR A 56 -10.38 1.34 -2.67
N LEU A 57 -10.78 0.48 -1.72
CA LEU A 57 -10.15 -0.82 -1.56
C LEU A 57 -10.32 -1.67 -2.81
N ASP A 58 -11.47 -1.60 -3.46
CA ASP A 58 -11.70 -2.32 -4.72
C ASP A 58 -10.67 -1.93 -5.78
N TYR A 59 -10.30 -0.67 -5.85
CA TYR A 59 -9.26 -0.22 -6.76
C TYR A 59 -7.92 -0.87 -6.43
N ILE A 60 -7.54 -0.89 -5.13
CA ILE A 60 -6.28 -1.48 -4.69
C ILE A 60 -6.25 -2.98 -5.00
N PHE A 61 -7.36 -3.67 -4.77
CA PHE A 61 -7.48 -5.10 -5.05
C PHE A 61 -7.70 -5.43 -6.54
N GLU A 62 -7.81 -4.43 -7.39
CA GLU A 62 -8.12 -4.60 -8.82
C GLU A 62 -9.43 -5.34 -9.05
N ARG A 63 -10.36 -5.16 -8.14
CA ARG A 63 -11.65 -5.83 -8.22
C ARG A 63 -12.57 -5.08 -9.18
N LYS A 64 -13.19 -5.81 -10.08
CA LYS A 64 -14.19 -5.26 -11.00
C LYS A 64 -15.59 -5.51 -10.46
N ASP A 65 -16.43 -4.52 -10.59
CA ASP A 65 -17.84 -4.65 -10.23
C ASP A 65 -18.59 -5.55 -11.20
#